data_63e2975992362df3dc054156eee7d26c
#
_entry.id   63e2975992362df3dc054156eee7d26c
#
_cell.length_a   1.000
_cell.length_b   1.000
_cell.length_c   1.000
_cell.angle_alpha   90.00
_cell.angle_beta   90.00
_cell.angle_gamma   90.00
#
_symmetry.space_group_name_H-M   'P 1'
#
loop_
_entity.id
_entity.type
_entity.pdbx_description
1 polymer ?
#
loop_
_entity_poly.entity_id
_entity_poly.type
_entity_poly.pdbx_seq_one_letter_code
_entity_poly.pdbx_strand_id
1 'polypeptide(L)'
;FFSSLKTINPTISRYAKVADIISYQVRIIKLARQTLQSFREANQFSVEEIEYCKKVLDALLDDCIQSVTELLEIITPDKLQMTDDERLVRIDKLYGDMQDKFTFCNVMSEDIGLLALQRLSEQIEINRSKLINGIK
;
A
#
# COMPACT_ATOMS: atom_id res chain seq x y z
N PHE A 1 14.55 31.17 22.10
CA PHE A 1 13.42 30.38 22.65
C PHE A 1 12.34 30.11 21.62
N PHE A 2 11.80 31.16 21.04
CA PHE A 2 10.76 30.97 19.97
C PHE A 2 11.31 30.27 18.77
N SER A 3 12.57 30.52 18.42
CA SER A 3 13.19 29.85 17.28
C SER A 3 13.33 28.34 17.51
N SER A 4 13.49 27.89 18.75
CA SER A 4 13.61 26.47 19.05
C SER A 4 12.26 25.74 18.88
N LEU A 5 11.12 26.44 19.00
CA LEU A 5 9.80 25.89 18.74
C LEU A 5 9.47 25.82 17.24
N LYS A 6 10.09 26.73 16.46
CA LYS A 6 9.83 26.85 15.02
C LYS A 6 10.81 26.08 14.17
N THR A 7 12.04 25.89 14.67
CA THR A 7 13.10 25.22 13.94
C THR A 7 13.17 23.76 14.36
N ILE A 8 12.99 22.88 13.42
CA ILE A 8 13.07 21.43 13.67
C ILE A 8 14.54 21.05 13.85
N ASN A 9 14.83 20.30 14.92
CA ASN A 9 16.14 19.73 15.13
C ASN A 9 16.53 18.89 13.91
N PRO A 10 17.71 19.10 13.30
CA PRO A 10 18.16 18.28 12.16
C PRO A 10 18.12 16.79 12.41
N THR A 11 18.25 16.34 13.67
CA THR A 11 18.13 14.93 14.03
C THR A 11 16.75 14.37 13.70
N ILE A 12 15.70 15.17 13.79
CA ILE A 12 14.33 14.74 13.47
C ILE A 12 14.19 14.46 11.97
N SER A 13 14.63 15.40 11.12
CA SER A 13 14.55 15.23 9.68
C SER A 13 15.47 14.12 9.14
N ARG A 14 16.50 13.75 9.91
CA ARG A 14 17.42 12.66 9.59
C ARG A 14 17.04 11.36 10.27
N TYR A 15 16.00 11.35 11.05
CA TYR A 15 15.54 10.12 11.70
C TYR A 15 15.26 9.06 10.63
N ALA A 16 15.84 7.86 10.81
CA ALA A 16 15.79 6.80 9.82
C ALA A 16 14.37 6.46 9.38
N LYS A 17 13.40 6.53 10.30
CA LYS A 17 12.00 6.25 10.00
C LYS A 17 11.37 7.23 9.01
N VAL A 18 11.89 8.47 8.92
CA VAL A 18 11.43 9.43 7.89
C VAL A 18 11.72 8.89 6.49
N ALA A 19 12.96 8.46 6.26
CA ALA A 19 13.34 7.86 4.99
C ALA A 19 12.58 6.55 4.74
N ASP A 20 12.37 5.76 5.79
CA ASP A 20 11.65 4.49 5.69
C ASP A 20 10.18 4.69 5.30
N ILE A 21 9.51 5.71 5.83
CA ILE A 21 8.13 6.05 5.47
C ILE A 21 8.04 6.37 3.98
N ILE A 22 8.97 7.19 3.47
CA ILE A 22 9.01 7.55 2.05
C ILE A 22 9.29 6.30 1.19
N SER A 23 10.20 5.44 1.64
CA SER A 23 10.51 4.19 0.97
C SER A 23 9.29 3.27 0.91
N TYR A 24 8.53 3.16 1.99
CA TYR A 24 7.28 2.39 2.01
C TYR A 24 6.28 2.92 0.99
N GLN A 25 6.14 4.23 0.88
CA GLN A 25 5.22 4.81 -0.12
C GLN A 25 5.57 4.37 -1.53
N VAL A 26 6.85 4.44 -1.90
CA VAL A 26 7.30 4.02 -3.23
C VAL A 26 7.01 2.54 -3.45
N ARG A 27 7.31 1.71 -2.46
CA ARG A 27 7.09 0.26 -2.54
C ARG A 27 5.61 -0.10 -2.60
N ILE A 28 4.77 0.57 -1.84
CA ILE A 28 3.31 0.36 -1.84
C ILE A 28 2.73 0.73 -3.21
N ILE A 29 3.11 1.87 -3.76
CA ILE A 29 2.64 2.31 -5.08
C ILE A 29 3.02 1.27 -6.14
N LYS A 30 4.24 0.82 -6.13
CA LYS A 30 4.73 -0.17 -7.09
C LYS A 30 3.98 -1.49 -6.95
N LEU A 31 3.83 -1.97 -5.72
CA LEU A 31 3.14 -3.23 -5.45
C LEU A 31 1.65 -3.14 -5.82
N ALA A 32 0.99 -2.03 -5.50
CA ALA A 32 -0.41 -1.82 -5.85
C ALA A 32 -0.64 -1.85 -7.36
N ARG A 33 0.24 -1.19 -8.12
CA ARG A 33 0.18 -1.19 -9.59
C ARG A 33 0.40 -2.59 -10.16
N GLN A 34 1.39 -3.31 -9.65
CA GLN A 34 1.67 -4.68 -10.07
C GLN A 34 0.52 -5.61 -9.75
N THR A 35 -0.08 -5.45 -8.57
CA THR A 35 -1.23 -6.25 -8.14
C THR A 35 -2.41 -6.05 -9.07
N LEU A 36 -2.76 -4.81 -9.37
CA LEU A 36 -3.88 -4.49 -10.27
C LEU A 36 -3.63 -5.04 -11.69
N GLN A 37 -2.41 -4.89 -12.19
CA GLN A 37 -2.04 -5.39 -13.50
C GLN A 37 -2.13 -6.92 -13.56
N SER A 38 -1.61 -7.62 -12.55
CA SER A 38 -1.70 -9.07 -12.46
C SER A 38 -3.15 -9.55 -12.38
N PHE A 39 -3.99 -8.80 -11.66
CA PHE A 39 -5.41 -9.09 -11.55
C PHE A 39 -6.11 -9.04 -12.91
N ARG A 40 -5.80 -8.02 -13.71
CA ARG A 40 -6.34 -7.88 -15.06
C ARG A 40 -5.82 -8.95 -16.02
N GLU A 41 -4.53 -9.24 -15.95
CA GLU A 41 -3.88 -10.15 -16.89
C GLU A 41 -4.18 -11.63 -16.61
N ALA A 42 -4.63 -11.95 -15.41
CA ALA A 42 -4.95 -13.33 -15.04
C ALA A 42 -6.11 -13.90 -15.85
N ASN A 43 -6.99 -13.07 -16.42
CA ASN A 43 -8.18 -13.48 -17.18
C ASN A 43 -9.10 -14.41 -16.41
N GLN A 44 -9.13 -14.31 -15.09
CA GLN A 44 -9.92 -15.13 -14.19
C GLN A 44 -10.98 -14.33 -13.43
N PHE A 45 -11.01 -13.02 -13.64
CA PHE A 45 -11.84 -12.11 -12.86
C PHE A 45 -12.77 -11.30 -13.73
N SER A 46 -13.97 -11.01 -13.21
CA SER A 46 -14.94 -10.18 -13.89
C SER A 46 -14.52 -8.71 -13.87
N VAL A 47 -15.16 -7.91 -14.70
CA VAL A 47 -14.95 -6.45 -14.72
C VAL A 47 -15.29 -5.85 -13.36
N GLU A 48 -16.36 -6.33 -12.73
CA GLU A 48 -16.80 -5.84 -11.41
C GLU A 48 -15.77 -6.17 -10.33
N GLU A 49 -15.16 -7.34 -10.38
CA GLU A 49 -14.12 -7.74 -9.45
C GLU A 49 -12.87 -6.87 -9.62
N ILE A 50 -12.46 -6.60 -10.86
CA ILE A 50 -11.32 -5.74 -11.17
C ILE A 50 -11.59 -4.30 -10.69
N GLU A 51 -12.80 -3.79 -10.93
CA GLU A 51 -13.20 -2.46 -10.47
C GLU A 51 -13.16 -2.34 -8.94
N TYR A 52 -13.62 -3.38 -8.25
CA TYR A 52 -13.57 -3.43 -6.79
C TYR A 52 -12.13 -3.42 -6.28
N CYS A 53 -11.27 -4.24 -6.87
CA CYS A 53 -9.85 -4.27 -6.54
C CYS A 53 -9.20 -2.89 -6.74
N LYS A 54 -9.51 -2.25 -7.86
CA LYS A 54 -9.00 -0.90 -8.15
C LYS A 54 -9.44 0.10 -7.09
N LYS A 55 -10.70 0.07 -6.66
CA LYS A 55 -11.19 0.95 -5.60
C LYS A 55 -10.45 0.77 -4.29
N VAL A 56 -10.21 -0.48 -3.88
CA VAL A 56 -9.49 -0.79 -2.64
C VAL A 56 -8.05 -0.27 -2.72
N LEU A 57 -7.37 -0.51 -3.83
CA LEU A 57 -5.99 -0.07 -4.03
C LEU A 57 -5.89 1.45 -4.13
N ASP A 58 -6.82 2.12 -4.82
CA ASP A 58 -6.86 3.58 -4.91
C ASP A 58 -7.05 4.21 -3.52
N ALA A 59 -7.93 3.65 -2.69
CA ALA A 59 -8.13 4.11 -1.32
C ALA A 59 -6.87 3.96 -0.48
N LEU A 60 -6.17 2.84 -0.63
CA LEU A 60 -4.89 2.59 0.05
C LEU A 60 -3.84 3.62 -0.37
N LEU A 61 -3.74 3.92 -1.66
CA LEU A 61 -2.79 4.90 -2.18
C LEU A 61 -3.11 6.32 -1.69
N ASP A 62 -4.38 6.68 -1.63
CA ASP A 62 -4.80 7.98 -1.09
C ASP A 62 -4.40 8.12 0.38
N ASP A 63 -4.59 7.08 1.18
CA ASP A 63 -4.17 7.07 2.58
C ASP A 63 -2.64 7.20 2.71
N CYS A 64 -1.88 6.56 1.83
CA CYS A 64 -0.42 6.70 1.80
C CYS A 64 0.00 8.14 1.48
N ILE A 65 -0.67 8.79 0.54
CA ILE A 65 -0.40 10.19 0.18
C ILE A 65 -0.65 11.09 1.40
N GLN A 66 -1.76 10.87 2.11
CA GLN A 66 -2.08 11.64 3.31
C GLN A 66 -1.02 11.45 4.40
N SER A 67 -0.55 10.23 4.59
CA SER A 67 0.49 9.93 5.59
C SER A 67 1.81 10.64 5.27
N VAL A 68 2.22 10.67 4.01
CA VAL A 68 3.44 11.38 3.61
C VAL A 68 3.26 12.88 3.68
N THR A 69 2.07 13.39 3.35
CA THR A 69 1.76 14.81 3.50
C THR A 69 1.88 15.24 4.98
N GLU A 70 1.34 14.44 5.89
CA GLU A 70 1.47 14.68 7.32
C GLU A 70 2.93 14.63 7.76
N LEU A 71 3.70 13.67 7.27
CA LEU A 71 5.13 13.58 7.57
C LEU A 71 5.86 14.85 7.16
N LEU A 72 5.60 15.36 5.95
CA LEU A 72 6.22 16.57 5.45
C LEU A 72 5.88 17.79 6.34
N GLU A 73 4.65 17.86 6.82
CA GLU A 73 4.26 18.92 7.76
C GLU A 73 5.00 18.81 9.09
N ILE A 74 5.19 17.60 9.61
CA ILE A 74 5.89 17.35 10.87
C ILE A 74 7.35 17.77 10.78
N ILE A 75 8.02 17.53 9.65
CA ILE A 75 9.44 17.82 9.47
C ILE A 75 9.71 19.21 8.88
N THR A 76 8.65 19.96 8.51
CA THR A 76 8.81 21.31 7.96
C THR A 76 8.74 22.33 9.08
N PRO A 77 9.74 23.23 9.21
CA PRO A 77 9.69 24.29 10.19
C PRO A 77 8.45 25.18 10.03
N ASP A 78 7.91 25.64 11.14
CA ASP A 78 6.80 26.60 11.23
C ASP A 78 5.44 26.06 10.78
N LYS A 79 5.32 24.79 10.38
CA LYS A 79 4.04 24.21 9.99
C LYS A 79 3.18 23.80 11.18
N LEU A 80 3.78 23.16 12.18
CA LEU A 80 3.09 22.68 13.36
C LEU A 80 3.83 23.12 14.61
N GLN A 81 3.06 23.53 15.65
CA GLN A 81 3.63 23.83 16.96
C GLN A 81 3.74 22.55 17.77
N MET A 82 4.82 21.84 17.59
CA MET A 82 5.09 20.58 18.26
C MET A 82 6.51 20.59 18.82
N THR A 83 6.69 19.93 19.97
CA THR A 83 8.01 19.64 20.48
C THR A 83 8.68 18.57 19.61
N ASP A 84 9.99 18.43 19.73
CA ASP A 84 10.72 17.38 19.03
C ASP A 84 10.27 15.99 19.47
N ASP A 85 9.99 15.80 20.76
CA ASP A 85 9.47 14.53 21.26
C ASP A 85 8.11 14.18 20.65
N GLU A 86 7.22 15.17 20.56
CA GLU A 86 5.91 14.99 19.92
C GLU A 86 6.06 14.64 18.43
N ARG A 87 7.02 15.24 17.73
CA ARG A 87 7.31 14.93 16.34
C ARG A 87 7.78 13.50 16.18
N LEU A 88 8.67 13.02 17.06
CA LEU A 88 9.15 11.64 17.01
C LEU A 88 8.01 10.64 17.23
N VAL A 89 7.12 10.91 18.18
CA VAL A 89 5.95 10.05 18.44
C VAL A 89 5.06 9.98 17.20
N ARG A 90 4.81 11.12 16.54
CA ARG A 90 3.98 11.15 15.34
C ARG A 90 4.65 10.41 14.18
N ILE A 91 5.97 10.56 14.01
CA ILE A 91 6.72 9.85 12.98
C ILE A 91 6.66 8.34 13.24
N ASP A 92 6.83 7.90 14.47
CA ASP A 92 6.73 6.48 14.83
C ASP A 92 5.35 5.91 14.49
N LYS A 93 4.29 6.67 14.73
CA LYS A 93 2.94 6.25 14.40
C LYS A 93 2.76 6.14 12.88
N LEU A 94 3.21 7.13 12.13
CA LEU A 94 3.15 7.09 10.65
C LEU A 94 3.93 5.92 10.09
N TYR A 95 5.09 5.62 10.66
CA TYR A 95 5.89 4.47 10.26
C TYR A 95 5.11 3.16 10.44
N GLY A 96 4.50 2.97 11.61
CA GLY A 96 3.67 1.79 11.88
C GLY A 96 2.49 1.69 10.92
N ASP A 97 1.82 2.80 10.66
CA ASP A 97 0.70 2.84 9.72
C ASP A 97 1.14 2.45 8.30
N MET A 98 2.33 2.91 7.87
CA MET A 98 2.86 2.55 6.55
C MET A 98 3.26 1.08 6.47
N GLN A 99 3.82 0.52 7.54
CA GLN A 99 4.09 -0.92 7.61
C GLN A 99 2.81 -1.74 7.47
N ASP A 100 1.76 -1.33 8.16
CA ASP A 100 0.45 -2.00 8.10
C ASP A 100 -0.13 -1.95 6.68
N LYS A 101 -0.04 -0.81 6.03
CA LYS A 101 -0.49 -0.64 4.64
C LYS A 101 0.29 -1.52 3.67
N PHE A 102 1.59 -1.61 3.86
CA PHE A 102 2.44 -2.47 3.03
C PHE A 102 2.08 -3.94 3.22
N THR A 103 1.91 -4.37 4.47
CA THR A 103 1.48 -5.74 4.81
C THR A 103 0.13 -6.05 4.19
N PHE A 104 -0.83 -5.14 4.30
CA PHE A 104 -2.15 -5.29 3.68
C PHE A 104 -2.04 -5.50 2.17
N CYS A 105 -1.23 -4.69 1.49
CA CYS A 105 -1.05 -4.78 0.05
C CYS A 105 -0.39 -6.10 -0.36
N ASN A 106 0.59 -6.57 0.41
CA ASN A 106 1.24 -7.87 0.18
C ASN A 106 0.25 -9.03 0.34
N VAL A 107 -0.52 -9.04 1.41
CA VAL A 107 -1.52 -10.09 1.67
C VAL A 107 -2.56 -10.10 0.54
N MET A 108 -3.05 -8.94 0.15
CA MET A 108 -4.01 -8.81 -0.94
C MET A 108 -3.44 -9.36 -2.25
N SER A 109 -2.18 -9.02 -2.55
CA SER A 109 -1.50 -9.50 -3.76
C SER A 109 -1.36 -11.03 -3.76
N GLU A 110 -0.98 -11.60 -2.62
CA GLU A 110 -0.86 -13.06 -2.48
C GLU A 110 -2.22 -13.74 -2.62
N ASP A 111 -3.25 -13.23 -1.97
CA ASP A 111 -4.60 -13.79 -2.01
C ASP A 111 -5.17 -13.77 -3.43
N ILE A 112 -4.95 -12.67 -4.16
CA ILE A 112 -5.37 -12.56 -5.56
C ILE A 112 -4.65 -13.59 -6.42
N GLY A 113 -3.34 -13.76 -6.21
CA GLY A 113 -2.55 -14.75 -6.92
C GLY A 113 -3.04 -16.17 -6.70
N LEU A 114 -3.32 -16.52 -5.44
CA LEU A 114 -3.86 -17.85 -5.07
C LEU A 114 -5.25 -18.06 -5.69
N LEU A 115 -6.11 -17.06 -5.61
CA LEU A 115 -7.46 -17.16 -6.18
C LEU A 115 -7.42 -17.32 -7.70
N ALA A 116 -6.52 -16.61 -8.37
CA ALA A 116 -6.34 -16.74 -9.81
C ALA A 116 -5.90 -18.15 -10.20
N LEU A 117 -4.96 -18.72 -9.45
CA LEU A 117 -4.52 -20.11 -9.68
C LEU A 117 -5.63 -21.11 -9.44
N GLN A 118 -6.42 -20.92 -8.39
CA GLN A 118 -7.56 -21.78 -8.07
C GLN A 118 -8.59 -21.76 -9.19
N ARG A 119 -8.97 -20.59 -9.66
CA ARG A 119 -9.94 -20.43 -10.74
C ARG A 119 -9.44 -21.04 -12.06
N LEU A 120 -8.16 -20.87 -12.36
CA LEU A 120 -7.55 -21.48 -13.54
C LEU A 120 -7.58 -22.99 -13.44
N SER A 121 -7.25 -23.56 -12.28
CA SER A 121 -7.30 -25.00 -12.03
C SER A 121 -8.72 -25.55 -12.22
N GLU A 122 -9.73 -24.86 -11.70
CA GLU A 122 -11.14 -25.22 -11.88
C GLU A 122 -11.53 -25.20 -13.36
N GLN A 123 -11.08 -24.22 -14.12
CA GLN A 123 -11.37 -24.11 -15.55
C GLN A 123 -10.73 -25.27 -16.33
N ILE A 124 -9.51 -25.65 -15.98
CA ILE A 124 -8.82 -26.80 -16.59
C ILE A 124 -9.60 -28.08 -16.29
N GLU A 125 -10.05 -28.29 -15.06
CA GLU A 125 -10.85 -29.45 -14.66
C GLU A 125 -12.15 -29.51 -15.44
N ILE A 126 -12.86 -28.40 -15.60
CA ILE A 126 -14.11 -28.33 -16.36
C ILE A 126 -13.83 -28.69 -17.82
N ASN A 127 -12.81 -28.15 -18.43
CA ASN A 127 -12.48 -28.43 -19.83
C ASN A 127 -12.09 -29.88 -20.03
N ARG A 128 -11.34 -30.47 -19.11
CA ARG A 128 -10.96 -31.89 -19.14
C ARG A 128 -12.19 -32.77 -19.01
N SER A 129 -13.09 -32.46 -18.10
CA SER A 129 -14.34 -33.20 -17.91
C SER A 129 -15.19 -33.18 -19.16
N LYS A 130 -15.30 -32.06 -19.85
CA LYS A 130 -16.03 -31.95 -21.13
C LYS A 130 -15.44 -32.84 -22.21
N LEU A 131 -14.12 -32.89 -22.32
CA LEU A 131 -13.44 -33.74 -23.28
C LEU A 131 -13.70 -35.22 -23.01
N ILE A 132 -13.57 -35.64 -21.74
CA ILE A 132 -13.79 -37.03 -21.32
C ILE A 132 -15.24 -37.48 -21.60
N ASN A 133 -16.19 -36.59 -21.36
CA ASN A 133 -17.62 -36.91 -21.53
C ASN A 133 -18.14 -36.61 -22.92
N GLY A 134 -17.30 -36.21 -23.87
CA GLY A 134 -17.69 -35.88 -25.22
C GLY A 134 -18.55 -34.63 -25.35
N ILE A 135 -18.55 -33.76 -24.37
CA ILE A 135 -19.28 -32.49 -24.38
C ILE A 135 -18.44 -31.45 -25.12
N LYS A 136 -19.00 -30.83 -26.11
CA LYS A 136 -18.31 -29.82 -26.91
C LYS A 136 -18.72 -28.38 -26.52
#